data_fdd26cbc533b4e836a3178ec64d4e6ee
#
_entry.id   fdd26cbc533b4e836a3178ec64d4e6ee
#
_cell.length_a   1.000
_cell.length_b   1.000
_cell.length_c   1.000
_cell.angle_alpha   90.00
_cell.angle_beta   90.00
_cell.angle_gamma   90.00
#
_symmetry.space_group_name_H-M   'P 1'
#
loop_
_entity.id
_entity.type
_entity.pdbx_description
1 polymer ?
#
loop_
_entity_poly.entity_id
_entity_poly.type
_entity_poly.pdbx_seq_one_letter_code
_entity_poly.pdbx_strand_id
1 'polypeptide(L)'
;MINKLTISIILSLFLVSCFSTSPNNVKTSDAQKISKVDYGRIITSLPVKIKGEGNWIGATAGAMIGGLLGTQLCGDKEIVGTKCQDIGVVFGTIGGAAAGTVTQSILGNHDGFQYIIDIDNSEKDSAFVQGDSEAISDGQKVVIIYGKDIRILPYEE
;
A
#
# COMPACT_ATOMS: atom_id res chain seq x y z
N MET A 1 -6.84 2.39 -35.02
CA MET A 1 -7.59 3.44 -34.28
C MET A 1 -8.22 2.79 -33.07
N ILE A 2 -7.65 2.98 -31.90
CA ILE A 2 -8.21 2.46 -30.64
C ILE A 2 -9.47 3.28 -30.35
N ASN A 3 -10.60 2.61 -30.22
CA ASN A 3 -11.89 3.27 -30.05
C ASN A 3 -11.92 3.93 -28.66
N LYS A 4 -12.48 5.15 -28.55
CA LYS A 4 -12.62 5.86 -27.26
C LYS A 4 -13.29 5.00 -26.19
N LEU A 5 -14.14 4.06 -26.61
CA LEU A 5 -14.82 3.10 -25.76
C LEU A 5 -13.84 2.09 -25.13
N THR A 6 -12.85 1.57 -25.88
CA THR A 6 -11.85 0.64 -25.38
C THR A 6 -10.91 1.28 -24.36
N ILE A 7 -10.53 2.55 -24.55
CA ILE A 7 -9.73 3.31 -23.59
C ILE A 7 -10.51 3.52 -22.29
N SER A 8 -11.81 3.81 -22.36
CA SER A 8 -12.67 4.00 -21.19
C SER A 8 -12.84 2.71 -20.39
N ILE A 9 -12.95 1.55 -21.06
CA ILE A 9 -13.07 0.25 -20.42
C ILE A 9 -11.76 -0.15 -19.73
N ILE A 10 -10.61 0.08 -20.36
CA ILE A 10 -9.30 -0.19 -19.77
C ILE A 10 -9.07 0.69 -18.55
N LEU A 11 -9.41 1.98 -18.61
CA LEU A 11 -9.27 2.93 -17.50
C LEU A 11 -10.17 2.57 -16.32
N SER A 12 -11.38 2.02 -16.55
CA SER A 12 -12.28 1.59 -15.47
C SER A 12 -11.82 0.32 -14.77
N LEU A 13 -11.09 -0.58 -15.44
CA LEU A 13 -10.52 -1.80 -14.84
C LEU A 13 -9.39 -1.50 -13.84
N PHE A 14 -8.68 -0.37 -13.99
CA PHE A 14 -7.61 0.02 -13.08
C PHE A 14 -8.10 0.65 -11.77
N LEU A 15 -9.38 1.00 -11.66
CA LEU A 15 -9.94 1.67 -10.48
C LEU A 15 -10.40 0.72 -9.36
N VAL A 16 -10.29 -0.60 -9.52
CA VAL A 16 -10.84 -1.59 -8.57
C VAL A 16 -9.78 -2.19 -7.64
N SER A 17 -8.63 -1.55 -7.47
CA SER A 17 -7.62 -2.04 -6.53
C SER A 17 -7.77 -1.39 -5.15
N CYS A 18 -8.75 -1.84 -4.37
CA CYS A 18 -8.81 -1.56 -2.94
C CYS A 18 -7.75 -2.41 -2.22
N PHE A 19 -6.65 -1.79 -1.83
CA PHE A 19 -5.66 -2.40 -0.94
C PHE A 19 -6.14 -2.20 0.51
N SER A 20 -6.74 -3.24 1.10
CA SER A 20 -7.16 -3.23 2.50
C SER A 20 -6.05 -3.85 3.37
N THR A 21 -5.56 -3.08 4.34
CA THR A 21 -4.58 -3.52 5.36
C THR A 21 -5.28 -4.01 6.65
N SER A 22 -6.51 -4.48 6.56
CA SER A 22 -7.24 -4.99 7.73
C SER A 22 -6.51 -6.18 8.38
N PRO A 23 -6.39 -6.21 9.72
CA PRO A 23 -5.74 -7.31 10.46
C PRO A 23 -6.44 -8.65 10.27
N ASN A 24 -7.72 -8.64 9.85
CA ASN A 24 -8.48 -9.86 9.55
C ASN A 24 -8.14 -10.47 8.18
N ASN A 25 -7.39 -9.76 7.33
CA ASN A 25 -6.97 -10.28 6.03
C ASN A 25 -5.64 -11.01 6.13
N VAL A 26 -5.68 -12.35 6.04
CA VAL A 26 -4.49 -13.20 6.06
C VAL A 26 -3.98 -13.41 4.64
N LYS A 27 -2.69 -13.15 4.41
CA LYS A 27 -2.06 -13.46 3.13
C LYS A 27 -2.03 -14.96 2.89
N THR A 28 -2.23 -15.38 1.64
CA THR A 28 -2.19 -16.80 1.26
C THR A 28 -0.86 -17.47 1.66
N SER A 29 0.24 -16.71 1.70
CA SER A 29 1.55 -17.20 2.14
C SER A 29 1.62 -17.58 3.62
N ASP A 30 0.72 -17.06 4.45
CA ASP A 30 0.66 -17.30 5.89
C ASP A 30 -0.50 -18.21 6.29
N ALA A 31 -1.37 -18.52 5.33
CA ALA A 31 -2.42 -19.51 5.51
C ALA A 31 -1.81 -20.91 5.72
N GLN A 32 -2.42 -21.70 6.57
CA GLN A 32 -2.02 -23.09 6.89
C GLN A 32 -0.64 -23.21 7.56
N LYS A 33 -0.14 -22.13 8.19
CA LYS A 33 1.10 -22.18 8.99
C LYS A 33 0.75 -22.05 10.47
N ILE A 34 1.52 -22.79 11.30
CA ILE A 34 1.48 -22.63 12.75
C ILE A 34 2.29 -21.38 13.09
N SER A 35 1.67 -20.42 13.75
CA SER A 35 2.29 -19.19 14.23
C SER A 35 2.42 -19.22 15.75
N LYS A 36 3.48 -18.61 16.28
CA LYS A 36 3.59 -18.35 17.71
C LYS A 36 2.51 -17.34 18.11
N VAL A 37 1.93 -17.52 19.28
CA VAL A 37 0.99 -16.55 19.86
C VAL A 37 1.45 -16.21 21.28
N ASP A 38 1.27 -14.95 21.64
CA ASP A 38 1.37 -14.46 23.00
C ASP A 38 0.04 -13.77 23.36
N TYR A 39 -0.26 -13.69 24.63
CA TYR A 39 -1.43 -13.00 25.16
C TYR A 39 -0.99 -11.72 25.87
N GLY A 40 -1.89 -10.77 25.98
CA GLY A 40 -1.59 -9.52 26.66
C GLY A 40 -2.83 -8.65 26.80
N ARG A 41 -2.61 -7.42 27.27
CA ARG A 41 -3.67 -6.43 27.49
C ARG A 41 -3.24 -5.10 26.92
N ILE A 42 -4.17 -4.40 26.27
CA ILE A 42 -3.96 -3.04 25.80
C ILE A 42 -3.90 -2.10 27.00
N ILE A 43 -2.79 -1.38 27.14
CA ILE A 43 -2.66 -0.31 28.15
C ILE A 43 -3.29 0.95 27.62
N THR A 44 -2.96 1.32 26.37
CA THR A 44 -3.55 2.49 25.71
C THR A 44 -3.47 2.37 24.19
N SER A 45 -4.43 2.99 23.51
CA SER A 45 -4.55 3.05 22.05
C SER A 45 -4.46 4.50 21.60
N LEU A 46 -3.48 4.81 20.75
CA LEU A 46 -3.21 6.16 20.23
C LEU A 46 -3.45 6.20 18.72
N PRO A 47 -4.30 7.12 18.21
CA PRO A 47 -4.51 7.25 16.77
C PRO A 47 -3.23 7.74 16.08
N VAL A 48 -2.86 7.10 14.98
CA VAL A 48 -1.68 7.45 14.17
C VAL A 48 -2.02 7.42 12.69
N LYS A 49 -1.26 8.17 11.90
CA LYS A 49 -1.31 8.08 10.44
C LYS A 49 -0.18 7.23 9.94
N ILE A 50 -0.51 6.12 9.31
CA ILE A 50 0.43 5.26 8.63
C ILE A 50 0.66 5.84 7.24
N LYS A 51 1.91 6.23 6.97
CA LYS A 51 2.27 6.81 5.67
C LYS A 51 2.55 5.71 4.66
N GLY A 52 1.93 5.81 3.50
CA GLY A 52 2.27 4.96 2.37
C GLY A 52 3.67 5.26 1.85
N GLU A 53 4.44 4.22 1.60
CA GLU A 53 5.76 4.35 0.97
C GLU A 53 5.62 4.13 -0.53
N GLY A 54 6.07 5.12 -1.32
CA GLY A 54 6.21 4.96 -2.76
C GLY A 54 7.34 3.98 -3.05
N ASN A 55 7.02 2.87 -3.71
CA ASN A 55 7.99 1.85 -4.05
C ASN A 55 8.21 1.75 -5.57
N TRP A 56 9.14 0.88 -5.99
CA TRP A 56 9.48 0.67 -7.40
C TRP A 56 8.29 0.22 -8.26
N ILE A 57 7.23 -0.38 -7.68
CA ILE A 57 6.03 -0.82 -8.43
C ILE A 57 5.27 0.39 -8.98
N GLY A 58 5.06 1.45 -8.16
CA GLY A 58 4.46 2.70 -8.62
C GLY A 58 5.31 3.40 -9.67
N ALA A 59 6.64 3.41 -9.47
CA ALA A 59 7.57 3.98 -10.43
C ALA A 59 7.52 3.26 -11.78
N THR A 60 7.58 1.92 -11.78
CA THR A 60 7.55 1.13 -13.02
C THR A 60 6.22 1.24 -13.75
N ALA A 61 5.10 1.14 -13.04
CA ALA A 61 3.78 1.30 -13.63
C ALA A 61 3.59 2.71 -14.23
N GLY A 62 3.99 3.75 -13.49
CA GLY A 62 3.96 5.13 -13.96
C GLY A 62 4.87 5.36 -15.17
N ALA A 63 6.08 4.81 -15.17
CA ALA A 63 7.02 4.89 -16.29
C ALA A 63 6.47 4.23 -17.56
N MET A 64 5.86 3.06 -17.45
CA MET A 64 5.25 2.35 -18.59
C MET A 64 4.09 3.17 -19.19
N ILE A 65 3.19 3.64 -18.36
CA ILE A 65 2.06 4.47 -18.80
C ILE A 65 2.56 5.79 -19.39
N GLY A 66 3.47 6.46 -18.70
CA GLY A 66 4.03 7.75 -19.17
C GLY A 66 4.81 7.61 -20.47
N GLY A 67 5.59 6.53 -20.62
CA GLY A 67 6.30 6.24 -21.87
C GLY A 67 5.35 6.02 -23.05
N LEU A 68 4.28 5.24 -22.86
CA LEU A 68 3.26 5.01 -23.89
C LEU A 68 2.51 6.30 -24.25
N LEU A 69 2.17 7.12 -23.29
CA LEU A 69 1.54 8.43 -23.57
C LEU A 69 2.50 9.37 -24.29
N GLY A 70 3.79 9.36 -23.93
CA GLY A 70 4.84 10.14 -24.60
C GLY A 70 4.94 9.85 -26.08
N THR A 71 4.81 8.58 -26.51
CA THR A 71 4.80 8.21 -27.93
C THR A 71 3.60 8.76 -28.69
N GLN A 72 2.45 8.91 -28.03
CA GLN A 72 1.21 9.37 -28.65
C GLN A 72 1.18 10.89 -28.86
N LEU A 73 1.86 11.65 -27.97
CA LEU A 73 1.82 13.11 -27.99
C LEU A 73 2.64 13.74 -29.12
N CYS A 74 3.73 13.09 -29.52
CA CYS A 74 4.68 13.67 -30.47
C CYS A 74 4.43 13.28 -31.94
N GLY A 75 3.85 12.11 -32.21
CA GLY A 75 3.70 11.60 -33.57
C GLY A 75 5.06 11.47 -34.29
N ASP A 76 5.06 11.50 -35.62
CA ASP A 76 6.25 11.27 -36.48
C ASP A 76 7.08 12.54 -36.77
N LYS A 77 6.95 13.60 -35.99
CA LYS A 77 7.71 14.85 -36.20
C LYS A 77 9.14 14.71 -35.70
N GLU A 78 10.11 15.15 -36.54
CA GLU A 78 11.51 15.30 -36.15
C GLU A 78 11.77 16.65 -35.48
N ILE A 79 12.49 16.62 -34.35
CA ILE A 79 12.97 17.82 -33.64
C ILE A 79 14.49 17.69 -33.52
N VAL A 80 15.23 18.60 -34.17
CA VAL A 80 16.72 18.67 -34.10
C VAL A 80 17.39 17.32 -34.38
N GLY A 81 16.97 16.60 -35.45
CA GLY A 81 17.59 15.32 -35.85
C GLY A 81 17.23 14.11 -35.00
N THR A 82 16.37 14.26 -34.00
CA THR A 82 15.85 13.17 -33.17
C THR A 82 14.32 13.10 -33.37
N LYS A 83 13.79 11.89 -33.46
CA LYS A 83 12.34 11.73 -33.55
C LYS A 83 11.70 12.24 -32.27
N CYS A 84 10.70 13.11 -32.37
CA CYS A 84 9.97 13.62 -31.23
C CYS A 84 9.41 12.49 -30.34
N GLN A 85 9.09 11.37 -30.94
CA GLN A 85 8.63 10.17 -30.28
C GLN A 85 9.65 9.63 -29.27
N ASP A 86 10.96 9.61 -29.61
CA ASP A 86 12.02 9.15 -28.74
C ASP A 86 12.19 10.07 -27.52
N ILE A 87 12.10 11.38 -27.76
CA ILE A 87 12.12 12.39 -26.70
C ILE A 87 10.85 12.26 -25.80
N GLY A 88 9.68 12.06 -26.40
CA GLY A 88 8.42 11.86 -25.71
C GLY A 88 8.43 10.62 -24.80
N VAL A 89 9.05 9.52 -25.25
CA VAL A 89 9.23 8.31 -24.42
C VAL A 89 10.09 8.62 -23.21
N VAL A 90 11.25 9.27 -23.39
CA VAL A 90 12.17 9.57 -22.27
C VAL A 90 11.51 10.47 -21.23
N PHE A 91 10.92 11.57 -21.63
CA PHE A 91 10.25 12.49 -20.69
C PHE A 91 9.00 11.86 -20.09
N GLY A 92 8.23 11.09 -20.86
CA GLY A 92 7.06 10.37 -20.40
C GLY A 92 7.40 9.31 -19.34
N THR A 93 8.48 8.53 -19.55
CA THR A 93 8.91 7.53 -18.56
C THR A 93 9.40 8.16 -17.26
N ILE A 94 10.22 9.21 -17.34
CA ILE A 94 10.74 9.90 -16.15
C ILE A 94 9.60 10.58 -15.37
N GLY A 95 8.75 11.34 -16.07
CA GLY A 95 7.61 12.02 -15.45
C GLY A 95 6.57 11.05 -14.91
N GLY A 96 6.30 9.96 -15.64
CA GLY A 96 5.37 8.91 -15.22
C GLY A 96 5.89 8.13 -14.01
N ALA A 97 7.19 7.83 -13.94
CA ALA A 97 7.79 7.19 -12.78
C ALA A 97 7.66 8.06 -11.52
N ALA A 98 7.99 9.35 -11.63
CA ALA A 98 7.85 10.30 -10.53
C ALA A 98 6.39 10.44 -10.08
N ALA A 99 5.46 10.61 -11.01
CA ALA A 99 4.03 10.69 -10.71
C ALA A 99 3.51 9.38 -10.08
N GLY A 100 3.94 8.23 -10.57
CA GLY A 100 3.55 6.92 -10.06
C GLY A 100 3.97 6.69 -8.61
N THR A 101 5.20 7.09 -8.23
CA THR A 101 5.66 6.98 -6.84
C THR A 101 4.89 7.90 -5.91
N VAL A 102 4.66 9.16 -6.31
CA VAL A 102 3.88 10.12 -5.50
C VAL A 102 2.45 9.64 -5.32
N THR A 103 1.80 9.20 -6.39
CA THR A 103 0.42 8.68 -6.33
C THR A 103 0.32 7.47 -5.40
N GLN A 104 1.27 6.53 -5.48
CA GLN A 104 1.30 5.36 -4.62
C GLN A 104 1.51 5.74 -3.14
N SER A 105 2.38 6.72 -2.84
CA SER A 105 2.59 7.21 -1.48
C SER A 105 1.31 7.83 -0.90
N ILE A 106 0.58 8.62 -1.71
CA ILE A 106 -0.67 9.26 -1.26
C ILE A 106 -1.78 8.23 -1.05
N LEU A 107 -1.94 7.29 -1.98
CA LEU A 107 -2.97 6.25 -1.90
C LEU A 107 -2.68 5.21 -0.82
N GLY A 108 -1.41 5.04 -0.44
CA GLY A 108 -1.00 4.16 0.65
C GLY A 108 -1.16 4.75 2.05
N ASN A 109 -1.48 6.05 2.16
CA ASN A 109 -1.75 6.65 3.47
C ASN A 109 -3.07 6.14 4.01
N HIS A 110 -3.05 5.63 5.24
CA HIS A 110 -4.24 5.18 5.93
C HIS A 110 -4.15 5.47 7.43
N ASP A 111 -5.28 5.51 8.08
CA ASP A 111 -5.36 5.66 9.53
C ASP A 111 -5.09 4.32 10.21
N GLY A 112 -4.57 4.38 11.42
CA GLY A 112 -4.30 3.22 12.26
C GLY A 112 -4.13 3.62 13.71
N PHE A 113 -3.76 2.66 14.53
CA PHE A 113 -3.56 2.88 15.96
C PHE A 113 -2.20 2.33 16.40
N GLN A 114 -1.56 3.06 17.29
CA GLN A 114 -0.42 2.59 18.05
C GLN A 114 -0.93 2.09 19.38
N TYR A 115 -0.71 0.81 19.63
CA TYR A 115 -1.06 0.14 20.87
C TYR A 115 0.15 0.04 21.76
N ILE A 116 -0.01 0.39 23.03
CA ILE A 116 0.94 0.03 24.10
C ILE A 116 0.34 -1.18 24.79
N ILE A 117 1.10 -2.26 24.89
CA ILE A 117 0.62 -3.59 25.28
C ILE A 117 1.48 -4.12 26.40
N ASP A 118 0.85 -4.53 27.48
CA ASP A 118 1.41 -5.39 28.50
C ASP A 118 1.26 -6.84 28.03
N ILE A 119 2.38 -7.47 27.69
CA ILE A 119 2.42 -8.86 27.19
C ILE A 119 2.66 -9.78 28.37
N ASP A 120 1.82 -10.79 28.52
CA ASP A 120 1.92 -11.78 29.59
C ASP A 120 3.33 -12.42 29.59
N ASN A 121 3.92 -12.53 30.77
CA ASN A 121 5.28 -13.04 30.99
C ASN A 121 6.41 -12.18 30.36
N SER A 122 6.16 -10.95 29.99
CA SER A 122 7.18 -9.96 29.59
C SER A 122 7.44 -8.98 30.75
N GLU A 123 8.68 -8.60 30.96
CA GLU A 123 9.04 -7.58 31.96
C GLU A 123 8.80 -6.15 31.47
N LYS A 124 8.52 -5.98 30.17
CA LYS A 124 8.41 -4.65 29.53
C LYS A 124 7.21 -4.57 28.63
N ASP A 125 6.59 -3.41 28.67
CA ASP A 125 5.52 -3.06 27.71
C ASP A 125 6.09 -2.98 26.29
N SER A 126 5.25 -3.33 25.34
CA SER A 126 5.59 -3.30 23.92
C SER A 126 4.70 -2.31 23.18
N ALA A 127 5.27 -1.62 22.18
CA ALA A 127 4.52 -0.73 21.30
C ALA A 127 4.39 -1.38 19.92
N PHE A 128 3.18 -1.33 19.35
CA PHE A 128 2.88 -1.86 18.04
C PHE A 128 1.94 -0.94 17.27
N VAL A 129 2.16 -0.79 15.97
CA VAL A 129 1.29 0.02 15.09
C VAL A 129 0.56 -0.91 14.12
N GLN A 130 -0.76 -0.76 14.06
CA GLN A 130 -1.62 -1.56 13.20
C GLN A 130 -2.63 -0.68 12.46
N GLY A 131 -2.93 -1.03 11.20
CA GLY A 131 -3.92 -0.34 10.38
C GLY A 131 -5.32 -0.88 10.68
N ASP A 132 -5.96 -0.34 11.71
CA ASP A 132 -7.32 -0.67 12.10
C ASP A 132 -8.28 0.45 11.73
N SER A 133 -9.52 0.12 11.43
CA SER A 133 -10.60 1.09 11.24
C SER A 133 -11.13 1.63 12.57
N GLU A 134 -11.05 0.83 13.62
CA GLU A 134 -11.49 1.15 14.97
C GLU A 134 -10.42 0.75 15.99
N ALA A 135 -10.28 1.54 17.05
CA ALA A 135 -9.33 1.25 18.12
C ALA A 135 -9.75 0.03 18.93
N ILE A 136 -8.79 -0.84 19.28
CA ILE A 136 -8.99 -1.80 20.35
C ILE A 136 -9.05 -1.03 21.66
N SER A 137 -10.05 -1.29 22.49
CA SER A 137 -10.30 -0.54 23.73
C SER A 137 -9.18 -0.73 24.75
N ASP A 138 -8.89 0.33 25.51
CA ASP A 138 -7.95 0.25 26.63
C ASP A 138 -8.44 -0.77 27.66
N GLY A 139 -7.53 -1.58 28.18
CA GLY A 139 -7.83 -2.69 29.08
C GLY A 139 -8.33 -3.97 28.42
N GLN A 140 -8.59 -3.97 27.11
CA GLN A 140 -9.01 -5.15 26.35
C GLN A 140 -7.92 -6.22 26.32
N LYS A 141 -8.29 -7.48 26.57
CA LYS A 141 -7.40 -8.64 26.36
C LYS A 141 -7.22 -8.84 24.86
N VAL A 142 -5.98 -9.16 24.47
CA VAL A 142 -5.60 -9.37 23.07
C VAL A 142 -4.73 -10.61 22.91
N VAL A 143 -4.78 -11.17 21.71
CA VAL A 143 -3.86 -12.20 21.23
C VAL A 143 -2.95 -11.58 20.18
N ILE A 144 -1.65 -11.80 20.33
CA ILE A 144 -0.60 -11.34 19.42
C ILE A 144 -0.16 -12.54 18.60
N ILE A 145 -0.32 -12.48 17.30
CA ILE A 145 -0.01 -13.57 16.37
C ILE A 145 1.24 -13.21 15.59
N TYR A 146 2.30 -13.98 15.74
CA TYR A 146 3.58 -13.80 15.07
C TYR A 146 3.63 -14.61 13.77
N GLY A 147 3.24 -14.00 12.67
CA GLY A 147 3.37 -14.53 11.32
C GLY A 147 4.46 -13.78 10.54
N LYS A 148 4.35 -13.74 9.24
CA LYS A 148 5.16 -12.84 8.40
C LYS A 148 4.87 -11.38 8.74
N ASP A 149 3.61 -11.07 8.97
CA ASP A 149 3.14 -9.82 9.53
C ASP A 149 2.57 -10.11 10.93
N ILE A 150 2.96 -9.32 11.92
CA ILE A 150 2.42 -9.42 13.29
C ILE A 150 1.01 -8.84 13.29
N ARG A 151 0.09 -9.47 14.01
CA ARG A 151 -1.29 -9.03 14.15
C ARG A 151 -1.74 -9.10 15.59
N ILE A 152 -2.51 -8.10 16.00
CA ILE A 152 -3.12 -8.04 17.32
C ILE A 152 -4.63 -8.07 17.13
N LEU A 153 -5.28 -8.99 17.79
CA LEU A 153 -6.72 -9.19 17.72
C LEU A 153 -7.34 -9.17 19.11
N PRO A 154 -8.53 -8.59 19.27
CA PRO A 154 -9.28 -8.70 20.53
C PRO A 154 -9.54 -10.17 20.85
N TYR A 155 -9.42 -10.49 22.13
CA TYR A 155 -9.66 -11.83 22.66
C TYR A 155 -10.67 -11.74 23.80
N GLU A 156 -11.75 -12.50 23.67
CA GLU A 156 -12.75 -12.71 24.72
C GLU A 156 -12.66 -14.14 25.21
N GLU A 157 -12.62 -14.31 26.54
CA GLU A 157 -12.68 -15.64 27.17
C GLU A 157 -14.10 -16.17 27.15
#